data_d98e55b2ddc10307831f490274b6a7f7
#
_entry.id   d98e55b2ddc10307831f490274b6a7f7
#
_cell.length_a   1.000
_cell.length_b   1.000
_cell.length_c   1.000
_cell.angle_alpha   90.00
_cell.angle_beta   90.00
_cell.angle_gamma   90.00
#
_symmetry.space_group_name_H-M   'P 1'
#
loop_
_entity.id
_entity.type
_entity.pdbx_description
1 polymer ?
#
loop_
_entity_poly.entity_id
_entity_poly.type
_entity_poly.pdbx_seq_one_letter_code
_entity_poly.pdbx_strand_id
1 'polypeptide(L)'
;IGLDRTFLAVFSYAYTEEELSDGSQRVVMKLPRILAPFKAAVLPLVKKDGMPEKAREIMDMLKQDFRVQYDEKDAIGKRYRRQDAIGTPYCITVDTQTLEDNTVTVRERDSMEQIRISIDELTSYMHKNIKPLSL
;
A
#
# COMPACT_ATOMS: atom_id res chain seq x y z
N ILE A 1 28.06 4.23 8.50
CA ILE A 1 28.76 3.19 7.74
C ILE A 1 28.15 1.83 8.02
N GLY A 2 28.02 1.40 9.28
CA GLY A 2 27.35 0.15 9.61
C GLY A 2 25.87 0.14 9.29
N LEU A 3 25.22 1.29 9.38
CA LEU A 3 23.80 1.46 9.05
C LEU A 3 23.54 1.19 7.58
N ASP A 4 24.40 1.68 6.68
CA ASP A 4 24.23 1.50 5.24
C ASP A 4 24.34 0.04 4.83
N ARG A 5 25.26 -0.70 5.42
CA ARG A 5 25.43 -2.13 5.15
C ARG A 5 24.24 -2.94 5.64
N THR A 6 23.73 -2.63 6.81
CA THR A 6 22.54 -3.29 7.37
C THR A 6 21.32 -3.03 6.48
N PHE A 7 21.15 -1.79 6.05
CA PHE A 7 20.05 -1.39 5.16
C PHE A 7 20.12 -2.14 3.83
N LEU A 8 21.28 -2.21 3.19
CA LEU A 8 21.47 -2.94 1.94
C LEU A 8 21.20 -4.44 2.10
N ALA A 9 21.61 -5.03 3.22
CA ALA A 9 21.36 -6.44 3.50
C ALA A 9 19.86 -6.72 3.61
N VAL A 10 19.12 -5.85 4.31
CA VAL A 10 17.66 -5.97 4.43
C VAL A 10 16.98 -5.85 3.06
N PHE A 11 17.38 -4.88 2.24
CA PHE A 11 16.85 -4.71 0.88
C PHE A 11 17.12 -5.91 0.01
N SER A 12 18.35 -6.41 -0.01
CA SER A 12 18.71 -7.59 -0.80
C SER A 12 17.93 -8.82 -0.39
N TYR A 13 17.72 -9.00 0.90
CA TYR A 13 16.98 -10.15 1.43
C TYR A 13 15.48 -10.03 1.15
N ALA A 14 14.95 -8.83 1.17
CA ALA A 14 13.51 -8.58 0.96
C ALA A 14 13.10 -8.62 -0.51
N TYR A 15 14.04 -8.41 -1.44
CA TYR A 15 13.74 -8.44 -2.87
C TYR A 15 13.26 -9.83 -3.28
N THR A 16 12.09 -9.90 -3.91
CA THR A 16 11.47 -11.17 -4.30
C THR A 16 10.82 -11.03 -5.66
N GLU A 17 10.99 -12.05 -6.50
CA GLU A 17 10.25 -12.17 -7.75
C GLU A 17 9.27 -13.33 -7.60
N GLU A 18 8.01 -13.08 -7.93
CA GLU A 18 6.95 -14.09 -7.83
C GLU A 18 6.26 -14.28 -9.17
N GLU A 19 6.00 -15.53 -9.52
CA GLU A 19 5.22 -15.86 -10.70
C GLU A 19 3.73 -15.76 -10.36
N LEU A 20 2.97 -15.09 -11.23
CA LEU A 20 1.53 -14.95 -11.08
C LEU A 20 0.79 -16.03 -11.85
N SER A 21 -0.49 -16.22 -11.55
CA SER A 21 -1.34 -17.24 -12.17
C SER A 21 -1.46 -17.10 -13.69
N ASP A 22 -1.26 -15.91 -14.24
CA ASP A 22 -1.28 -15.64 -15.67
C ASP A 22 0.07 -15.86 -16.37
N GLY A 23 1.07 -16.34 -15.64
CA GLY A 23 2.43 -16.55 -16.15
C GLY A 23 3.34 -15.34 -16.10
N SER A 24 2.82 -14.16 -15.74
CA SER A 24 3.64 -12.97 -15.57
C SER A 24 4.35 -13.01 -14.21
N GLN A 25 5.38 -12.18 -14.06
CA GLN A 25 6.11 -12.06 -12.80
C GLN A 25 5.84 -10.71 -12.15
N ARG A 26 5.88 -10.69 -10.83
CA ARG A 26 5.91 -9.43 -10.08
C ARG A 26 7.16 -9.33 -9.25
N VAL A 27 7.71 -8.12 -9.15
CA VAL A 27 8.80 -7.81 -8.25
C VAL A 27 8.18 -7.26 -6.96
N VAL A 28 8.58 -7.83 -5.83
CA VAL A 28 8.07 -7.43 -4.52
C VAL A 28 9.25 -7.18 -3.60
N MET A 29 9.25 -6.02 -2.96
CA MET A 29 10.19 -5.72 -1.89
C MET A 29 9.51 -6.05 -0.55
N LYS A 30 9.71 -7.27 -0.06
CA LYS A 30 9.07 -7.78 1.17
C LYS A 30 9.75 -7.27 2.43
N LEU A 31 9.85 -5.97 2.56
CA LEU A 31 10.39 -5.33 3.76
C LEU A 31 9.45 -5.53 4.96
N PRO A 32 9.99 -5.61 6.18
CA PRO A 32 9.16 -5.42 7.36
C PRO A 32 8.34 -4.13 7.20
N ARG A 33 7.07 -4.18 7.55
CA ARG A 33 6.15 -3.06 7.28
C ARG A 33 6.62 -1.74 7.87
N ILE A 34 7.25 -1.80 9.04
CA ILE A 34 7.77 -0.59 9.71
C ILE A 34 8.95 0.05 8.96
N LEU A 35 9.67 -0.72 8.13
CA LEU A 35 10.81 -0.25 7.35
C LEU A 35 10.44 0.22 5.95
N ALA A 36 9.20 0.01 5.51
CA ALA A 36 8.77 0.42 4.18
C ALA A 36 8.83 1.95 4.03
N PRO A 37 9.33 2.48 2.89
CA PRO A 37 9.38 3.93 2.66
C PRO A 37 8.02 4.61 2.78
N PHE A 38 6.98 3.96 2.22
CA PHE A 38 5.59 4.38 2.39
C PHE A 38 4.84 3.26 3.08
N LYS A 39 3.98 3.62 4.04
CA LYS A 39 3.18 2.63 4.77
C LYS A 39 1.92 2.24 4.01
N ALA A 40 1.43 3.14 3.18
CA ALA A 40 0.26 2.90 2.33
C ALA A 40 0.35 3.73 1.06
N ALA A 41 -0.35 3.29 0.03
CA ALA A 41 -0.61 4.08 -1.16
C ALA A 41 -2.13 4.20 -1.32
N VAL A 42 -2.63 5.39 -1.59
CA VAL A 42 -4.05 5.62 -1.84
C VAL A 42 -4.25 5.77 -3.34
N LEU A 43 -5.12 4.94 -3.89
CA LEU A 43 -5.30 4.79 -5.33
C LEU A 43 -6.77 4.98 -5.68
N PRO A 44 -7.15 6.05 -6.40
CA PRO A 44 -8.50 6.11 -6.97
C PRO A 44 -8.59 5.09 -8.11
N LEU A 45 -9.69 4.33 -8.17
CA LEU A 45 -9.87 3.32 -9.21
C LEU A 45 -9.87 3.96 -10.59
N VAL A 46 -10.60 5.07 -10.73
CA VAL A 46 -10.61 5.89 -11.94
C VAL A 46 -10.52 7.38 -11.57
N LYS A 47 -10.18 8.23 -12.55
CA LYS A 47 -10.04 9.67 -12.33
C LYS A 47 -11.36 10.42 -12.54
N LYS A 48 -12.48 9.86 -12.06
CA LYS A 48 -13.83 10.38 -12.28
C LYS A 48 -14.65 10.34 -11.00
N ASP A 49 -15.78 11.02 -11.02
CA ASP A 49 -16.87 10.90 -10.04
C ASP A 49 -16.47 11.24 -8.60
N GLY A 50 -15.46 12.08 -8.43
CA GLY A 50 -15.00 12.48 -7.10
C GLY A 50 -14.08 11.48 -6.42
N MET A 51 -13.68 10.41 -7.08
CA MET A 51 -12.75 9.42 -6.51
C MET A 51 -11.38 10.00 -6.18
N PRO A 52 -10.75 10.83 -7.06
CA PRO A 52 -9.47 11.45 -6.69
C PRO A 52 -9.56 12.35 -5.47
N GLU A 53 -10.62 13.13 -5.35
CA GLU A 53 -10.84 14.02 -4.20
C GLU A 53 -11.01 13.22 -2.91
N LYS A 54 -11.78 12.14 -2.97
CA LYS A 54 -11.98 11.24 -1.83
C LYS A 54 -10.67 10.55 -1.44
N ALA A 55 -9.89 10.13 -2.42
CA ALA A 55 -8.58 9.50 -2.19
C ALA A 55 -7.62 10.47 -1.49
N ARG A 56 -7.60 11.73 -1.90
CA ARG A 56 -6.77 12.76 -1.25
C ARG A 56 -7.21 13.05 0.17
N GLU A 57 -8.51 13.06 0.41
CA GLU A 57 -9.07 13.22 1.76
C GLU A 57 -8.59 12.10 2.69
N ILE A 58 -8.64 10.85 2.21
CA ILE A 58 -8.15 9.69 2.96
C ILE A 58 -6.64 9.80 3.17
N MET A 59 -5.90 10.20 2.15
CA MET A 59 -4.46 10.40 2.26
C MET A 59 -4.11 11.43 3.33
N ASP A 60 -4.80 12.55 3.35
CA ASP A 60 -4.57 13.61 4.35
C ASP A 60 -4.85 13.11 5.77
N MET A 61 -5.88 12.30 5.93
CA MET A 61 -6.19 11.68 7.22
C MET A 61 -5.07 10.75 7.68
N LEU A 62 -4.55 9.91 6.80
CA LEU A 62 -3.50 8.94 7.13
C LEU A 62 -2.13 9.59 7.32
N LYS A 63 -1.86 10.69 6.64
CA LYS A 63 -0.58 11.42 6.75
C LYS A 63 -0.26 11.90 8.15
N GLN A 64 -1.25 12.04 8.99
CA GLN A 64 -1.04 12.44 10.39
C GLN A 64 -0.23 11.41 11.15
N ASP A 65 -0.34 10.14 10.78
CA ASP A 65 0.30 9.02 11.49
C ASP A 65 1.29 8.24 10.62
N PHE A 66 1.15 8.28 9.29
CA PHE A 66 1.92 7.44 8.38
C PHE A 66 2.42 8.22 7.18
N ARG A 67 3.49 7.72 6.56
CA ARG A 67 3.94 8.21 5.26
C ARG A 67 3.13 7.49 4.18
N VAL A 68 2.36 8.25 3.41
CA VAL A 68 1.40 7.74 2.44
C VAL A 68 1.66 8.35 1.07
N GLN A 69 1.57 7.54 0.03
CA GLN A 69 1.71 7.97 -1.36
C GLN A 69 0.35 7.97 -2.06
N TYR A 70 0.14 8.95 -2.94
CA TYR A 70 -1.02 8.99 -3.83
C TYR A 70 -0.55 8.65 -5.25
N ASP A 71 -1.28 7.79 -5.96
CA ASP A 71 -0.95 7.42 -7.33
C ASP A 71 -2.24 7.25 -8.14
N GLU A 72 -2.34 7.97 -9.25
CA GLU A 72 -3.49 7.89 -10.17
C GLU A 72 -3.07 7.57 -11.61
N LYS A 73 -1.79 7.27 -11.83
CA LYS A 73 -1.26 7.00 -13.18
C LYS A 73 -1.47 5.54 -13.57
N ASP A 74 -1.78 5.31 -14.84
CA ASP A 74 -1.94 3.99 -15.44
C ASP A 74 -3.14 3.21 -14.89
N ALA A 75 -3.31 1.98 -15.36
CA ALA A 75 -4.34 1.08 -14.87
C ALA A 75 -4.02 0.61 -13.44
N ILE A 76 -5.06 0.24 -12.70
CA ILE A 76 -4.93 -0.15 -11.29
C ILE A 76 -3.93 -1.32 -11.09
N GLY A 77 -3.90 -2.27 -12.01
CA GLY A 77 -2.97 -3.39 -11.94
C GLY A 77 -1.52 -2.96 -11.99
N LYS A 78 -1.19 -2.00 -12.88
CA LYS A 78 0.16 -1.43 -12.96
C LYS A 78 0.53 -0.65 -11.70
N ARG A 79 -0.44 0.04 -11.11
CA ARG A 79 -0.23 0.76 -9.86
C ARG A 79 0.10 -0.20 -8.71
N TYR A 80 -0.60 -1.31 -8.62
CA TYR A 80 -0.29 -2.34 -7.62
C TYR A 80 1.12 -2.89 -7.81
N ARG A 81 1.53 -3.19 -9.04
CA ARG A 81 2.89 -3.68 -9.34
C ARG A 81 3.95 -2.69 -8.92
N ARG A 82 3.72 -1.40 -9.18
CA ARG A 82 4.65 -0.33 -8.80
C ARG A 82 4.82 -0.25 -7.28
N GLN A 83 3.72 -0.36 -6.55
CA GLN A 83 3.76 -0.31 -5.09
C GLN A 83 4.42 -1.57 -4.51
N ASP A 84 4.17 -2.74 -5.09
CA ASP A 84 4.84 -3.98 -4.68
C ASP A 84 6.37 -3.85 -4.84
N ALA A 85 6.82 -3.26 -5.93
CA ALA A 85 8.25 -3.11 -6.23
C ALA A 85 8.97 -2.18 -5.26
N ILE A 86 8.31 -1.15 -4.75
CA ILE A 86 8.91 -0.24 -3.76
C ILE A 86 8.65 -0.68 -2.32
N GLY A 87 7.90 -1.75 -2.13
CA GLY A 87 7.70 -2.35 -0.81
C GLY A 87 6.58 -1.77 0.02
N THR A 88 5.63 -1.03 -0.59
CA THR A 88 4.47 -0.49 0.13
C THR A 88 3.59 -1.64 0.63
N PRO A 89 3.40 -1.80 1.97
CA PRO A 89 2.69 -2.96 2.49
C PRO A 89 1.19 -2.96 2.22
N TYR A 90 0.57 -1.79 2.08
CA TYR A 90 -0.88 -1.67 1.88
C TYR A 90 -1.21 -0.73 0.74
N CYS A 91 -2.12 -1.14 -0.13
CA CYS A 91 -2.72 -0.30 -1.16
C CYS A 91 -4.19 -0.09 -0.85
N ILE A 92 -4.60 1.15 -0.71
CA ILE A 92 -5.96 1.53 -0.37
C ILE A 92 -6.64 2.02 -1.63
N THR A 93 -7.66 1.30 -2.11
CA THR A 93 -8.36 1.63 -3.34
C THR A 93 -9.68 2.31 -3.04
N VAL A 94 -9.88 3.46 -3.66
CA VAL A 94 -11.14 4.23 -3.62
C VAL A 94 -11.92 3.91 -4.89
N ASP A 95 -13.10 3.35 -4.72
CA ASP A 95 -13.98 2.96 -5.82
C ASP A 95 -15.38 3.59 -5.69
N THR A 96 -16.29 3.17 -6.56
CA THR A 96 -17.67 3.68 -6.56
C THR A 96 -18.37 3.42 -5.22
N GLN A 97 -18.16 2.24 -4.65
CA GLN A 97 -18.76 1.88 -3.35
C GLN A 97 -18.24 2.78 -2.22
N THR A 98 -16.99 3.25 -2.31
CA THR A 98 -16.43 4.19 -1.34
C THR A 98 -17.26 5.47 -1.26
N LEU A 99 -17.72 5.96 -2.41
CA LEU A 99 -18.54 7.17 -2.48
C LEU A 99 -19.94 6.96 -1.89
N GLU A 100 -20.42 5.72 -1.87
CA GLU A 100 -21.74 5.37 -1.37
C GLU A 100 -21.76 5.13 0.14
N ASP A 101 -20.81 4.35 0.65
CA ASP A 101 -20.85 3.87 2.04
C ASP A 101 -19.59 4.15 2.86
N ASN A 102 -18.65 4.93 2.34
CA ASN A 102 -17.39 5.28 3.01
C ASN A 102 -16.55 4.06 3.39
N THR A 103 -16.54 3.03 2.55
CA THR A 103 -15.65 1.89 2.71
C THR A 103 -14.58 1.89 1.63
N VAL A 104 -13.42 1.32 1.93
CA VAL A 104 -12.30 1.21 0.99
C VAL A 104 -11.82 -0.21 0.94
N THR A 105 -11.14 -0.56 -0.17
CA THR A 105 -10.48 -1.85 -0.29
C THR A 105 -9.03 -1.69 0.14
N VAL A 106 -8.56 -2.55 1.03
CA VAL A 106 -7.15 -2.61 1.46
C VAL A 106 -6.54 -3.88 0.91
N ARG A 107 -5.50 -3.73 0.09
CA ARG A 107 -4.78 -4.86 -0.49
C ARG A 107 -3.45 -5.02 0.22
N GLU A 108 -3.19 -6.21 0.72
CA GLU A 108 -1.92 -6.55 1.35
C GLU A 108 -0.87 -6.95 0.29
N ARG A 109 0.33 -6.39 0.43
CA ARG A 109 1.45 -6.64 -0.49
C ARG A 109 1.81 -8.12 -0.61
N ASP A 110 1.97 -8.80 0.51
CA ASP A 110 2.57 -10.14 0.53
C ASP A 110 1.61 -11.22 0.01
N SER A 111 0.37 -11.19 0.46
CA SER A 111 -0.66 -12.18 0.08
C SER A 111 -1.47 -11.78 -1.15
N MET A 112 -1.46 -10.49 -1.52
CA MET A 112 -2.35 -9.89 -2.52
C MET A 112 -3.83 -9.97 -2.14
N GLU A 113 -4.14 -10.36 -0.92
CA GLU A 113 -5.51 -10.40 -0.42
C GLU A 113 -6.07 -8.99 -0.26
N GLN A 114 -7.35 -8.85 -0.52
CA GLN A 114 -8.08 -7.60 -0.40
C GLN A 114 -9.22 -7.76 0.59
N ILE A 115 -9.36 -6.78 1.46
CA ILE A 115 -10.47 -6.69 2.39
C ILE A 115 -11.14 -5.34 2.24
N ARG A 116 -12.41 -5.26 2.58
CA ARG A 116 -13.15 -4.00 2.58
C ARG A 116 -13.42 -3.59 4.02
N ILE A 117 -12.99 -2.37 4.36
CA ILE A 117 -13.18 -1.82 5.70
C ILE A 117 -13.68 -0.39 5.60
N SER A 118 -14.30 0.09 6.69
CA SER A 118 -14.73 1.47 6.81
C SER A 118 -13.53 2.41 6.88
N ILE A 119 -13.66 3.60 6.28
CA ILE A 119 -12.65 4.65 6.37
C ILE A 119 -12.35 5.00 7.84
N ASP A 120 -13.39 4.99 8.69
CA ASP A 120 -13.23 5.28 10.13
C ASP A 120 -12.34 4.25 10.85
N GLU A 121 -12.29 3.03 10.36
CA GLU A 121 -11.48 1.95 10.94
C GLU A 121 -10.08 1.86 10.34
N LEU A 122 -9.81 2.60 9.27
CA LEU A 122 -8.60 2.46 8.47
C LEU A 122 -7.33 2.77 9.28
N THR A 123 -7.33 3.88 10.00
CA THR A 123 -6.17 4.28 10.82
C THR A 123 -5.86 3.24 11.89
N SER A 124 -6.89 2.74 12.57
CA SER A 124 -6.73 1.68 13.59
C SER A 124 -6.21 0.39 12.99
N TYR A 125 -6.71 0.02 11.81
CA TYR A 125 -6.23 -1.15 11.08
C TYR A 125 -4.74 -1.03 10.76
N MET A 126 -4.30 0.14 10.28
CA MET A 126 -2.90 0.39 9.95
C MET A 126 -2.01 0.31 11.20
N HIS A 127 -2.41 0.93 12.31
CA HIS A 127 -1.68 0.86 13.57
C HIS A 127 -1.55 -0.57 14.10
N LYS A 128 -2.61 -1.34 13.98
CA LYS A 128 -2.62 -2.73 14.45
C LYS A 128 -1.67 -3.61 13.64
N ASN A 129 -1.54 -3.36 12.34
CA ASN A 129 -0.81 -4.21 11.42
C ASN A 129 0.62 -3.74 11.11
N ILE A 130 0.94 -2.48 11.39
CA ILE A 130 2.29 -1.93 11.24
C ILE A 130 2.88 -1.78 12.64
N LYS A 131 3.52 -2.83 13.13
CA LYS A 131 4.07 -2.86 14.48
C LYS A 131 5.55 -2.47 14.46
N PRO A 132 6.03 -1.76 15.50
CA PRO A 132 7.47 -1.53 15.64
C PRO A 132 8.24 -2.85 15.69
N LEU A 133 9.50 -2.80 15.23
CA LEU A 133 10.36 -3.97 15.34
C LEU A 133 10.61 -4.28 16.81
N SER A 134 10.50 -5.57 17.16
CA SER A 134 10.90 -6.04 18.49
C SER A 134 12.42 -6.08 18.59
N LEU A 135 12.93 -5.52 19.66
CA LEU A 135 14.35 -5.54 19.95
C LEU A 135 14.69 -6.60 20.99
#